data_402eecce6595a6e6fbfbd26a36c67c34
#
_entry.id   402eecce6595a6e6fbfbd26a36c67c34
#
_cell.length_a   1.000
_cell.length_b   1.000
_cell.length_c   1.000
_cell.angle_alpha   90.00
_cell.angle_beta   90.00
_cell.angle_gamma   90.00
#
_symmetry.space_group_name_H-M   'P 1'
#
loop_
_entity.id
_entity.type
_entity.pdbx_description
1 polymer ?
#
loop_
_entity_poly.entity_id
_entity_poly.type
_entity_poly.pdbx_seq_one_letter_code
_entity_poly.pdbx_strand_id
1 'polypeptide(L)'
;LLNKFYKLQKDGVGIMMIDKRLLNLCKESKKYIGLTVLMNWISVICNLMTIIVIGFSIHELFTLGNIENLNKKILILAALLGVRFCVNLLSGHFSYKSSEMVKITLRDKIYEKLLKLGMRYDKVDSTSSIVQMAVEGVEALEVYFSKYLPQLIYSILAPLTLFCALAFISFKAALVFILCLPLIPISIILIMKIAKKILKEYWGQYSDLGNTFLENLQGLTTLKVFDVDNERHELMNEEAESFRKITMKVLSMQLNSINVMDLIAFGGAALGSIVALLQFRAGTVSLGGMIVILLISAEFFIPLRLLGSYFHIAMNGIAAADRIFKVLEADESKVSSDNNLNEISNISLCNVSFSYDGKREVLKDISLSINKGEYVAIVGESGSGKSTIASLILNNYKASKGKIILNGTDINNIDFSKLYNRVSIISTNSYIFNGTVRDNLLIAKKDATLEEINYALKKANLLDFVNSKKEKLDLEVGEGGSKLSGGQKQRLALARTILANREVIIFDEATSNIDVESENMIWKSINEISKEKTVIVISHRLANVKNADRIYMLDKGILVEEGSHKDLMERKNKYYGMVNYQNELEVGGVI
;
A
#
# COMPACT_ATOMS: atom_id res chain seq x y z
N LEU A 1 -14.14 2.44 -34.99
CA LEU A 1 -14.40 3.09 -33.69
C LEU A 1 -13.34 2.65 -32.66
N LEU A 2 -13.11 1.35 -32.45
CA LEU A 2 -12.09 0.83 -31.51
C LEU A 2 -10.66 1.33 -31.81
N ASN A 3 -10.25 1.42 -33.09
CA ASN A 3 -8.93 1.94 -33.47
C ASN A 3 -8.81 3.47 -33.28
N LYS A 4 -9.90 4.23 -33.36
CA LYS A 4 -9.90 5.66 -33.04
C LYS A 4 -9.82 5.89 -31.52
N PHE A 5 -10.43 5.01 -30.72
CA PHE A 5 -10.27 4.95 -29.26
C PHE A 5 -8.82 4.60 -28.86
N TYR A 6 -8.15 3.73 -29.61
CA TYR A 6 -6.74 3.36 -29.37
C TYR A 6 -5.76 4.54 -29.63
N LYS A 7 -6.07 5.42 -30.60
CA LYS A 7 -5.22 6.59 -30.93
C LYS A 7 -5.34 7.71 -29.87
N LEU A 8 -6.52 7.88 -29.28
CA LEU A 8 -6.77 8.80 -28.16
C LEU A 8 -6.05 8.37 -26.86
N GLN A 9 -5.69 7.10 -26.74
CA GLN A 9 -4.94 6.55 -25.61
C GLN A 9 -3.46 6.95 -25.63
N LYS A 10 -2.88 7.22 -26.81
CA LYS A 10 -1.46 7.58 -27.01
C LYS A 10 -1.18 9.07 -26.74
N ASP A 11 -2.18 9.92 -26.84
CA ASP A 11 -2.07 11.37 -26.71
C ASP A 11 -2.34 11.91 -25.28
N GLY A 12 -2.23 11.06 -24.23
CA GLY A 12 -2.40 11.48 -22.84
C GLY A 12 -3.83 11.90 -22.44
N VAL A 13 -4.80 11.80 -23.35
CA VAL A 13 -6.23 12.09 -23.16
C VAL A 13 -7.07 10.81 -23.13
N GLY A 14 -6.41 9.64 -23.16
CA GLY A 14 -7.08 8.35 -23.10
C GLY A 14 -7.78 8.17 -21.77
N ILE A 15 -9.11 8.20 -21.81
CA ILE A 15 -9.96 7.70 -20.74
C ILE A 15 -9.62 6.22 -20.65
N MET A 16 -8.84 5.86 -19.67
CA MET A 16 -8.51 4.47 -19.36
C MET A 16 -9.76 3.83 -18.75
N MET A 17 -10.75 3.49 -19.58
CA MET A 17 -11.95 2.78 -19.14
C MET A 17 -11.61 1.40 -18.55
N ILE A 18 -10.50 0.79 -18.98
CA ILE A 18 -10.04 -0.52 -18.53
C ILE A 18 -8.54 -0.49 -18.28
N ASP A 19 -8.11 -0.69 -17.03
CA ASP A 19 -6.69 -0.89 -16.72
C ASP A 19 -6.30 -2.36 -16.98
N LYS A 20 -5.51 -2.57 -18.04
CA LYS A 20 -5.03 -3.91 -18.43
C LYS A 20 -4.08 -4.50 -17.40
N ARG A 21 -3.32 -3.67 -16.66
CA ARG A 21 -2.39 -4.12 -15.62
C ARG A 21 -3.17 -4.80 -14.50
N LEU A 22 -4.24 -4.14 -14.01
CA LEU A 22 -5.14 -4.70 -13.01
C LEU A 22 -5.80 -6.01 -13.46
N LEU A 23 -6.33 -6.04 -14.69
CA LEU A 23 -6.96 -7.25 -15.23
C LEU A 23 -5.98 -8.41 -15.41
N ASN A 24 -4.71 -8.14 -15.69
CA ASN A 24 -3.69 -9.18 -15.81
C ASN A 24 -3.22 -9.66 -14.44
N LEU A 25 -3.21 -8.78 -13.44
CA LEU A 25 -2.86 -9.12 -12.08
C LEU A 25 -3.92 -10.01 -11.42
N CYS A 26 -5.20 -9.68 -11.61
CA CYS A 26 -6.35 -10.36 -11.00
C CYS A 26 -7.08 -11.26 -12.03
N LYS A 27 -6.37 -12.22 -12.63
CA LYS A 27 -6.92 -13.07 -13.71
C LYS A 27 -8.17 -13.87 -13.29
N GLU A 28 -8.21 -14.34 -12.06
CA GLU A 28 -9.31 -15.16 -11.54
C GLU A 28 -10.62 -14.37 -11.41
N SER A 29 -10.56 -13.08 -11.15
CA SER A 29 -11.74 -12.22 -11.07
C SER A 29 -12.50 -12.11 -12.39
N LYS A 30 -11.82 -12.29 -13.55
CA LYS A 30 -12.44 -12.20 -14.89
C LYS A 30 -13.60 -13.17 -15.07
N LYS A 31 -13.49 -14.38 -14.52
CA LYS A 31 -14.56 -15.38 -14.55
C LYS A 31 -15.82 -14.86 -13.85
N TYR A 32 -15.66 -14.29 -12.67
CA TYR A 32 -16.78 -13.78 -11.89
C TYR A 32 -17.39 -12.51 -12.51
N ILE A 33 -16.56 -11.64 -13.11
CA ILE A 33 -17.04 -10.49 -13.91
C ILE A 33 -17.93 -10.98 -15.05
N GLY A 34 -17.47 -11.97 -15.83
CA GLY A 34 -18.25 -12.57 -16.93
C GLY A 34 -19.57 -13.18 -16.47
N LEU A 35 -19.56 -13.91 -15.33
CA LEU A 35 -20.77 -14.50 -14.74
C LEU A 35 -21.74 -13.41 -14.26
N THR A 36 -21.25 -12.33 -13.65
CA THR A 36 -22.09 -11.19 -13.25
C THR A 36 -22.76 -10.53 -14.46
N VAL A 37 -22.01 -10.32 -15.57
CA VAL A 37 -22.57 -9.80 -16.82
C VAL A 37 -23.62 -10.73 -17.38
N LEU A 38 -23.38 -12.04 -17.42
CA LEU A 38 -24.32 -13.03 -17.91
C LEU A 38 -25.62 -13.03 -17.09
N MET A 39 -25.52 -13.01 -15.76
CA MET A 39 -26.70 -12.95 -14.89
C MET A 39 -27.50 -11.65 -15.10
N ASN A 40 -26.83 -10.51 -15.17
CA ASN A 40 -27.50 -9.24 -15.46
C ASN A 40 -28.18 -9.25 -16.83
N TRP A 41 -27.58 -9.86 -17.83
CA TRP A 41 -28.16 -9.99 -19.17
C TRP A 41 -29.40 -10.88 -19.16
N ILE A 42 -29.37 -12.03 -18.48
CA ILE A 42 -30.56 -12.90 -18.32
C ILE A 42 -31.67 -12.12 -17.58
N SER A 43 -31.32 -11.32 -16.56
CA SER A 43 -32.28 -10.48 -15.85
C SER A 43 -32.99 -9.49 -16.76
N VAL A 44 -32.26 -8.86 -17.71
CA VAL A 44 -32.86 -7.95 -18.73
C VAL A 44 -33.81 -8.71 -19.67
N ILE A 45 -33.44 -9.90 -20.12
CA ILE A 45 -34.31 -10.71 -20.98
C ILE A 45 -35.59 -11.08 -20.24
N CYS A 46 -35.49 -11.49 -18.95
CA CYS A 46 -36.68 -11.78 -18.15
C CYS A 46 -37.57 -10.53 -17.99
N ASN A 47 -36.96 -9.35 -17.76
CA ASN A 47 -37.67 -8.09 -17.66
C ASN A 47 -38.39 -7.73 -18.98
N LEU A 48 -37.69 -7.83 -20.09
CA LEU A 48 -38.23 -7.61 -21.44
C LEU A 48 -39.45 -8.50 -21.70
N MET A 49 -39.34 -9.82 -21.44
CA MET A 49 -40.43 -10.76 -21.61
C MET A 49 -41.61 -10.42 -20.67
N THR A 50 -41.35 -10.03 -19.43
CA THR A 50 -42.39 -9.59 -18.51
C THR A 50 -43.17 -8.39 -19.07
N ILE A 51 -42.45 -7.39 -19.59
CA ILE A 51 -43.07 -6.17 -20.16
C ILE A 51 -43.89 -6.50 -21.42
N ILE A 52 -43.35 -7.40 -22.28
CA ILE A 52 -44.07 -7.87 -23.50
C ILE A 52 -45.38 -8.57 -23.11
N VAL A 53 -45.36 -9.49 -22.15
CA VAL A 53 -46.56 -10.22 -21.71
C VAL A 53 -47.60 -9.23 -21.15
N ILE A 54 -47.16 -8.25 -20.31
CA ILE A 54 -48.06 -7.23 -19.76
C ILE A 54 -48.68 -6.35 -20.90
N GLY A 55 -47.82 -5.82 -21.77
CA GLY A 55 -48.28 -4.92 -22.85
C GLY A 55 -49.27 -5.54 -23.78
N PHE A 56 -49.03 -6.80 -24.20
CA PHE A 56 -49.95 -7.55 -25.08
C PHE A 56 -51.22 -8.00 -24.32
N SER A 57 -51.12 -8.33 -23.03
CA SER A 57 -52.35 -8.63 -22.24
C SER A 57 -53.25 -7.42 -22.08
N ILE A 58 -52.69 -6.23 -21.92
CA ILE A 58 -53.50 -4.99 -21.93
C ILE A 58 -54.09 -4.74 -23.29
N HIS A 59 -53.38 -5.00 -24.39
CA HIS A 59 -53.92 -4.89 -25.74
C HIS A 59 -55.13 -5.80 -25.95
N GLU A 60 -55.06 -7.06 -25.54
CA GLU A 60 -56.17 -8.03 -25.64
C GLU A 60 -57.39 -7.57 -24.83
N LEU A 61 -57.17 -7.06 -23.59
CA LEU A 61 -58.25 -6.56 -22.78
C LEU A 61 -59.00 -5.42 -23.44
N PHE A 62 -58.30 -4.49 -24.11
CA PHE A 62 -58.91 -3.38 -24.82
C PHE A 62 -59.58 -3.72 -26.13
N THR A 63 -59.07 -4.76 -26.83
CA THR A 63 -59.59 -5.16 -28.15
C THR A 63 -60.67 -6.21 -28.08
N LEU A 64 -60.54 -7.19 -27.16
CA LEU A 64 -61.41 -8.38 -27.07
C LEU A 64 -62.33 -8.29 -25.82
N GLY A 65 -62.15 -7.29 -24.94
CA GLY A 65 -62.90 -7.17 -23.68
C GLY A 65 -62.56 -8.24 -22.63
N ASN A 66 -61.65 -9.19 -22.98
CA ASN A 66 -61.23 -10.25 -22.08
C ASN A 66 -59.76 -10.62 -22.36
N ILE A 67 -59.06 -11.16 -21.32
CA ILE A 67 -57.69 -11.65 -21.45
C ILE A 67 -57.75 -13.16 -21.67
N GLU A 68 -57.37 -13.63 -22.83
CA GLU A 68 -57.29 -15.06 -23.13
C GLU A 68 -56.21 -15.72 -22.28
N ASN A 69 -56.52 -16.92 -21.74
CA ASN A 69 -55.60 -17.70 -20.92
C ASN A 69 -54.94 -16.94 -19.75
N LEU A 70 -55.68 -16.08 -19.03
CA LEU A 70 -55.20 -15.24 -17.92
C LEU A 70 -54.36 -16.02 -16.91
N ASN A 71 -54.83 -17.22 -16.49
CA ASN A 71 -54.10 -18.06 -15.54
C ASN A 71 -52.71 -18.48 -16.04
N LYS A 72 -52.59 -18.78 -17.35
CA LYS A 72 -51.28 -19.11 -17.95
C LYS A 72 -50.35 -17.90 -17.97
N LYS A 73 -50.85 -16.71 -18.29
CA LYS A 73 -50.08 -15.47 -18.30
C LYS A 73 -49.59 -15.10 -16.90
N ILE A 74 -50.46 -15.27 -15.89
CA ILE A 74 -50.08 -15.06 -14.49
C ILE A 74 -48.97 -16.03 -14.08
N LEU A 75 -49.08 -17.30 -14.44
CA LEU A 75 -48.06 -18.31 -14.17
C LEU A 75 -46.72 -17.97 -14.84
N ILE A 76 -46.75 -17.53 -16.12
CA ILE A 76 -45.56 -17.10 -16.87
C ILE A 76 -44.91 -15.88 -16.19
N LEU A 77 -45.70 -14.87 -15.79
CA LEU A 77 -45.19 -13.69 -15.06
C LEU A 77 -44.56 -14.08 -13.72
N ALA A 78 -45.23 -14.96 -12.96
CA ALA A 78 -44.68 -15.44 -11.68
C ALA A 78 -43.36 -16.20 -11.89
N ALA A 79 -43.28 -17.06 -12.92
CA ALA A 79 -42.06 -17.77 -13.25
C ALA A 79 -40.92 -16.81 -13.69
N LEU A 80 -41.20 -15.81 -14.55
CA LEU A 80 -40.21 -14.83 -14.97
C LEU A 80 -39.68 -13.99 -13.81
N LEU A 81 -40.55 -13.57 -12.91
CA LEU A 81 -40.17 -12.84 -11.71
C LEU A 81 -39.33 -13.72 -10.76
N GLY A 82 -39.70 -14.99 -10.59
CA GLY A 82 -38.93 -15.94 -9.81
C GLY A 82 -37.52 -16.18 -10.36
N VAL A 83 -37.40 -16.39 -11.68
CA VAL A 83 -36.11 -16.51 -12.36
C VAL A 83 -35.30 -15.25 -12.21
N ARG A 84 -35.90 -14.07 -12.44
CA ARG A 84 -35.23 -12.77 -12.28
C ARG A 84 -34.71 -12.57 -10.87
N PHE A 85 -35.47 -12.95 -9.85
CA PHE A 85 -35.05 -12.88 -8.46
C PHE A 85 -33.82 -13.75 -8.20
N CYS A 86 -33.85 -15.04 -8.60
CA CYS A 86 -32.73 -15.96 -8.44
C CYS A 86 -31.48 -15.47 -9.18
N VAL A 87 -31.62 -14.98 -10.42
CA VAL A 87 -30.52 -14.48 -11.22
C VAL A 87 -29.88 -13.22 -10.60
N ASN A 88 -30.69 -12.32 -10.02
CA ASN A 88 -30.17 -11.14 -9.34
C ASN A 88 -29.41 -11.51 -8.06
N LEU A 89 -29.86 -12.51 -7.30
CA LEU A 89 -29.10 -13.04 -6.16
C LEU A 89 -27.75 -13.63 -6.58
N LEU A 90 -27.74 -14.40 -7.68
CA LEU A 90 -26.52 -14.98 -8.22
C LEU A 90 -25.57 -13.88 -8.74
N SER A 91 -26.09 -12.85 -9.41
CA SER A 91 -25.31 -11.69 -9.84
C SER A 91 -24.63 -11.01 -8.66
N GLY A 92 -25.35 -10.78 -7.57
CA GLY A 92 -24.81 -10.22 -6.33
C GLY A 92 -23.69 -11.10 -5.74
N HIS A 93 -23.91 -12.43 -5.70
CA HIS A 93 -22.90 -13.38 -5.22
C HIS A 93 -21.62 -13.36 -6.06
N PHE A 94 -21.73 -13.39 -7.41
CA PHE A 94 -20.57 -13.34 -8.28
C PHE A 94 -19.83 -12.00 -8.23
N SER A 95 -20.57 -10.89 -8.09
CA SER A 95 -20.00 -9.56 -7.87
C SER A 95 -19.18 -9.50 -6.59
N TYR A 96 -19.70 -10.05 -5.48
CA TYR A 96 -18.99 -10.18 -4.20
C TYR A 96 -17.71 -11.03 -4.35
N LYS A 97 -17.82 -12.21 -4.99
CA LYS A 97 -16.65 -13.08 -5.21
C LYS A 97 -15.57 -12.42 -6.07
N SER A 98 -15.95 -11.62 -7.06
CA SER A 98 -14.99 -10.83 -7.86
C SER A 98 -14.21 -9.86 -6.97
N SER A 99 -14.90 -9.14 -6.08
CA SER A 99 -14.31 -8.22 -5.12
C SER A 99 -13.36 -8.91 -4.12
N GLU A 100 -13.82 -9.99 -3.50
CA GLU A 100 -13.05 -10.78 -2.55
C GLU A 100 -11.71 -11.24 -3.13
N MET A 101 -11.73 -11.86 -4.32
CA MET A 101 -10.53 -12.34 -5.00
C MET A 101 -9.53 -11.23 -5.32
N VAL A 102 -10.02 -10.06 -5.72
CA VAL A 102 -9.17 -8.90 -6.01
C VAL A 102 -8.49 -8.39 -4.74
N LYS A 103 -9.24 -8.23 -3.65
CA LYS A 103 -8.70 -7.75 -2.37
C LYS A 103 -7.61 -8.69 -1.84
N ILE A 104 -7.86 -9.98 -1.83
CA ILE A 104 -6.89 -11.00 -1.39
C ILE A 104 -5.63 -10.92 -2.26
N THR A 105 -5.80 -11.00 -3.60
CA THR A 105 -4.67 -11.02 -4.54
C THR A 105 -3.81 -9.76 -4.45
N LEU A 106 -4.43 -8.58 -4.32
CA LEU A 106 -3.68 -7.33 -4.26
C LEU A 106 -2.94 -7.17 -2.94
N ARG A 107 -3.59 -7.46 -1.81
CA ARG A 107 -2.95 -7.38 -0.49
C ARG A 107 -1.78 -8.34 -0.37
N ASP A 108 -1.96 -9.57 -0.84
CA ASP A 108 -0.90 -10.59 -0.87
C ASP A 108 0.30 -10.13 -1.70
N LYS A 109 0.06 -9.66 -2.93
CA LYS A 109 1.13 -9.16 -3.81
C LYS A 109 1.82 -7.90 -3.28
N ILE A 110 1.09 -6.96 -2.68
CA ILE A 110 1.68 -5.78 -2.04
C ILE A 110 2.58 -6.23 -0.90
N TYR A 111 2.10 -7.13 -0.02
CA TYR A 111 2.87 -7.61 1.11
C TYR A 111 4.11 -8.40 0.67
N GLU A 112 3.96 -9.33 -0.28
CA GLU A 112 5.08 -10.07 -0.88
C GLU A 112 6.14 -9.12 -1.47
N LYS A 113 5.68 -8.07 -2.17
CA LYS A 113 6.58 -7.07 -2.76
C LYS A 113 7.32 -6.26 -1.70
N LEU A 114 6.65 -5.87 -0.63
CA LEU A 114 7.28 -5.15 0.48
C LEU A 114 8.34 -6.01 1.18
N LEU A 115 8.07 -7.30 1.38
CA LEU A 115 9.08 -8.23 1.91
C LEU A 115 10.30 -8.34 0.99
N LYS A 116 10.12 -8.34 -0.34
CA LYS A 116 11.22 -8.37 -1.31
C LYS A 116 12.00 -7.06 -1.38
N LEU A 117 11.32 -5.92 -1.20
CA LEU A 117 11.98 -4.62 -1.17
C LEU A 117 12.79 -4.40 0.13
N GLY A 118 12.38 -5.04 1.22
CA GLY A 118 12.98 -4.82 2.54
C GLY A 118 12.93 -3.36 2.93
N MET A 119 13.97 -2.83 3.58
CA MET A 119 14.05 -1.44 4.02
C MET A 119 14.06 -0.41 2.87
N ARG A 120 14.21 -0.84 1.62
CA ARG A 120 14.22 0.06 0.45
C ARG A 120 12.83 0.55 0.06
N TYR A 121 11.77 0.06 0.68
CA TYR A 121 10.41 0.52 0.40
C TYR A 121 10.24 2.03 0.66
N ASP A 122 11.00 2.59 1.59
CA ASP A 122 10.98 4.02 1.96
C ASP A 122 11.35 4.95 0.79
N LYS A 123 12.17 4.46 -0.16
CA LYS A 123 12.49 5.19 -1.40
C LYS A 123 11.35 5.19 -2.41
N VAL A 124 10.42 4.25 -2.29
CA VAL A 124 9.28 4.13 -3.20
C VAL A 124 8.15 5.02 -2.73
N ASP A 125 7.79 4.90 -1.43
CA ASP A 125 6.76 5.72 -0.79
C ASP A 125 6.91 5.68 0.75
N SER A 126 6.26 6.63 1.44
CA SER A 126 6.26 6.65 2.91
C SER A 126 5.47 5.48 3.51
N THR A 127 5.82 5.07 4.73
CA THR A 127 5.13 3.99 5.44
C THR A 127 3.62 4.25 5.56
N SER A 128 3.23 5.48 5.91
CA SER A 128 1.84 5.89 6.02
C SER A 128 1.09 5.76 4.69
N SER A 129 1.71 6.20 3.59
CA SER A 129 1.15 6.09 2.24
C SER A 129 0.96 4.63 1.81
N ILE A 130 1.92 3.75 2.13
CA ILE A 130 1.84 2.32 1.82
C ILE A 130 0.71 1.64 2.61
N VAL A 131 0.57 1.95 3.91
CA VAL A 131 -0.52 1.43 4.74
C VAL A 131 -1.87 1.90 4.21
N GLN A 132 -2.01 3.19 3.94
CA GLN A 132 -3.24 3.76 3.36
C GLN A 132 -3.57 3.10 2.01
N MET A 133 -2.59 2.92 1.15
CA MET A 133 -2.75 2.24 -0.13
C MET A 133 -3.21 0.79 0.02
N ALA A 134 -2.62 0.02 0.95
CA ALA A 134 -2.97 -1.37 1.19
C ALA A 134 -4.38 -1.56 1.80
N VAL A 135 -4.86 -0.56 2.55
CA VAL A 135 -6.19 -0.56 3.16
C VAL A 135 -7.19 0.13 2.25
N GLU A 136 -7.15 1.46 2.15
CA GLU A 136 -8.14 2.26 1.42
C GLU A 136 -8.01 2.14 -0.10
N GLY A 137 -6.77 2.08 -0.63
CA GLY A 137 -6.54 1.95 -2.05
C GLY A 137 -7.06 0.65 -2.63
N VAL A 138 -6.89 -0.46 -1.90
CA VAL A 138 -7.42 -1.77 -2.30
C VAL A 138 -8.95 -1.80 -2.18
N GLU A 139 -9.55 -1.16 -1.14
CA GLU A 139 -11.01 -1.03 -1.01
C GLU A 139 -11.61 -0.21 -2.16
N ALA A 140 -10.95 0.86 -2.60
CA ALA A 140 -11.42 1.66 -3.74
C ALA A 140 -11.49 0.84 -5.06
N LEU A 141 -10.67 -0.21 -5.20
CA LEU A 141 -10.71 -1.12 -6.34
C LEU A 141 -11.86 -2.13 -6.29
N GLU A 142 -12.49 -2.33 -5.13
CA GLU A 142 -13.67 -3.19 -5.01
C GLU A 142 -14.77 -2.79 -6.00
N VAL A 143 -15.15 -1.52 -5.98
CA VAL A 143 -16.22 -1.00 -6.85
C VAL A 143 -15.83 -1.06 -8.33
N TYR A 144 -14.54 -0.88 -8.63
CA TYR A 144 -14.04 -1.01 -9.99
C TYR A 144 -14.28 -2.42 -10.56
N PHE A 145 -13.94 -3.47 -9.81
CA PHE A 145 -14.08 -4.86 -10.26
C PHE A 145 -15.48 -5.45 -10.11
N SER A 146 -16.17 -5.11 -9.01
CA SER A 146 -17.47 -5.70 -8.70
C SER A 146 -18.64 -5.04 -9.42
N LYS A 147 -18.55 -3.73 -9.70
CA LYS A 147 -19.66 -2.94 -10.29
C LYS A 147 -19.30 -2.33 -11.64
N TYR A 148 -18.19 -1.58 -11.71
CA TYR A 148 -17.87 -0.80 -12.90
C TYR A 148 -17.54 -1.68 -14.12
N LEU A 149 -16.64 -2.66 -14.00
CA LEU A 149 -16.26 -3.53 -15.12
C LEU A 149 -17.43 -4.38 -15.64
N PRO A 150 -18.23 -5.05 -14.79
CA PRO A 150 -19.43 -5.73 -15.26
C PRO A 150 -20.41 -4.78 -15.95
N GLN A 151 -20.64 -3.58 -15.37
CA GLN A 151 -21.55 -2.58 -15.91
C GLN A 151 -21.10 -2.03 -17.25
N LEU A 152 -19.78 -1.90 -17.48
CA LEU A 152 -19.21 -1.44 -18.75
C LEU A 152 -19.60 -2.39 -19.90
N ILE A 153 -19.49 -3.69 -19.69
CA ILE A 153 -19.88 -4.70 -20.68
C ILE A 153 -21.41 -4.75 -20.83
N TYR A 154 -22.11 -4.75 -19.71
CA TYR A 154 -23.56 -4.81 -19.66
C TYR A 154 -24.21 -3.59 -20.32
N SER A 155 -23.64 -2.39 -20.19
CA SER A 155 -24.15 -1.15 -20.78
C SER A 155 -24.10 -1.12 -22.31
N ILE A 156 -23.36 -2.04 -22.93
CA ILE A 156 -23.37 -2.25 -24.38
C ILE A 156 -24.35 -3.35 -24.75
N LEU A 157 -24.34 -4.45 -24.00
CA LEU A 157 -25.10 -5.66 -24.31
C LEU A 157 -26.62 -5.45 -24.11
N ALA A 158 -27.02 -4.79 -23.02
CA ALA A 158 -28.44 -4.59 -22.69
C ALA A 158 -29.16 -3.70 -23.74
N PRO A 159 -28.68 -2.49 -24.09
CA PRO A 159 -29.35 -1.67 -25.11
C PRO A 159 -29.37 -2.34 -26.50
N LEU A 160 -28.33 -3.10 -26.86
CA LEU A 160 -28.31 -3.83 -28.13
C LEU A 160 -29.41 -4.89 -28.16
N THR A 161 -29.60 -5.63 -27.06
CA THR A 161 -30.66 -6.64 -26.94
C THR A 161 -32.06 -6.00 -27.02
N LEU A 162 -32.24 -4.88 -26.29
CA LEU A 162 -33.51 -4.13 -26.30
C LEU A 162 -33.77 -3.52 -27.68
N PHE A 163 -32.75 -3.03 -28.39
CA PHE A 163 -32.88 -2.52 -29.75
C PHE A 163 -33.36 -3.62 -30.71
N CYS A 164 -32.75 -4.79 -30.67
CA CYS A 164 -33.18 -5.91 -31.48
C CYS A 164 -34.65 -6.26 -31.23
N ALA A 165 -35.09 -6.34 -29.98
CA ALA A 165 -36.46 -6.65 -29.64
C ALA A 165 -37.45 -5.54 -30.08
N LEU A 166 -37.12 -4.26 -29.83
CA LEU A 166 -37.97 -3.13 -30.19
C LEU A 166 -38.05 -2.90 -31.71
N ALA A 167 -36.98 -3.23 -32.47
CA ALA A 167 -36.96 -3.08 -33.91
C ALA A 167 -38.05 -3.90 -34.62
N PHE A 168 -38.46 -5.06 -34.06
CA PHE A 168 -39.59 -5.85 -34.56
C PHE A 168 -40.97 -5.19 -34.30
N ILE A 169 -41.07 -4.33 -33.26
CA ILE A 169 -42.31 -3.63 -32.91
C ILE A 169 -42.38 -2.30 -33.65
N SER A 170 -41.31 -1.51 -33.57
CA SER A 170 -41.15 -0.22 -34.23
C SER A 170 -39.68 0.12 -34.47
N PHE A 171 -39.24 -0.05 -35.71
CA PHE A 171 -37.88 0.30 -36.11
C PHE A 171 -37.56 1.80 -35.92
N LYS A 172 -38.57 2.70 -36.17
CA LYS A 172 -38.37 4.13 -36.05
C LYS A 172 -38.13 4.56 -34.57
N ALA A 173 -38.92 4.03 -33.62
CA ALA A 173 -38.76 4.30 -32.21
C ALA A 173 -37.42 3.72 -31.68
N ALA A 174 -37.09 2.48 -32.08
CA ALA A 174 -35.80 1.83 -31.73
C ALA A 174 -34.61 2.63 -32.25
N LEU A 175 -34.67 3.17 -33.47
CA LEU A 175 -33.62 4.00 -34.06
C LEU A 175 -33.41 5.30 -33.28
N VAL A 176 -34.45 5.95 -32.79
CA VAL A 176 -34.32 7.15 -31.93
C VAL A 176 -33.59 6.81 -30.65
N PHE A 177 -33.93 5.71 -29.99
CA PHE A 177 -33.24 5.31 -28.76
C PHE A 177 -31.75 5.06 -29.00
N ILE A 178 -31.37 4.31 -30.04
CA ILE A 178 -29.97 3.98 -30.32
C ILE A 178 -29.15 5.23 -30.72
N LEU A 179 -29.75 6.21 -31.39
CA LEU A 179 -29.10 7.47 -31.76
C LEU A 179 -28.84 8.39 -30.56
N CYS A 180 -29.74 8.37 -29.56
CA CYS A 180 -29.54 9.13 -28.31
C CYS A 180 -28.50 8.49 -27.37
N LEU A 181 -28.27 7.18 -27.48
CA LEU A 181 -27.41 6.42 -26.59
C LEU A 181 -25.97 6.95 -26.49
N PRO A 182 -25.25 7.28 -27.60
CA PRO A 182 -23.89 7.77 -27.57
C PRO A 182 -23.71 9.13 -26.87
N LEU A 183 -24.78 9.90 -26.68
CA LEU A 183 -24.70 11.20 -26.02
C LEU A 183 -24.29 11.07 -24.54
N ILE A 184 -24.66 9.97 -23.87
CA ILE A 184 -24.27 9.71 -22.48
C ILE A 184 -22.75 9.55 -22.35
N PRO A 185 -22.06 8.62 -23.02
CA PRO A 185 -20.61 8.51 -22.94
C PRO A 185 -19.88 9.78 -23.44
N ILE A 186 -20.43 10.48 -24.42
CA ILE A 186 -19.86 11.77 -24.87
C ILE A 186 -19.90 12.81 -23.73
N SER A 187 -21.04 12.93 -23.02
CA SER A 187 -21.17 13.84 -21.87
C SER A 187 -20.18 13.48 -20.75
N ILE A 188 -19.99 12.21 -20.45
CA ILE A 188 -19.00 11.72 -19.47
C ILE A 188 -17.58 12.18 -19.86
N ILE A 189 -17.20 12.00 -21.14
CA ILE A 189 -15.89 12.42 -21.66
C ILE A 189 -15.64 13.92 -21.51
N LEU A 190 -16.63 14.73 -21.83
CA LEU A 190 -16.52 16.19 -21.72
C LEU A 190 -16.33 16.65 -20.27
N ILE A 191 -17.11 16.09 -19.35
CA ILE A 191 -17.05 16.42 -17.93
C ILE A 191 -15.72 15.97 -17.32
N MET A 192 -15.16 14.83 -17.77
CA MET A 192 -13.88 14.29 -17.29
C MET A 192 -12.70 15.24 -17.44
N LYS A 193 -12.67 16.06 -18.50
CA LYS A 193 -11.57 17.04 -18.69
C LYS A 193 -11.54 18.06 -17.55
N ILE A 194 -12.72 18.47 -17.08
CA ILE A 194 -12.88 19.43 -15.96
C ILE A 194 -12.60 18.71 -14.63
N ALA A 195 -13.12 17.49 -14.48
CA ALA A 195 -13.01 16.68 -13.26
C ALA A 195 -11.56 16.42 -12.84
N LYS A 196 -10.66 16.09 -13.78
CA LYS A 196 -9.26 15.77 -13.49
C LYS A 196 -8.55 16.89 -12.70
N LYS A 197 -8.78 18.16 -13.05
CA LYS A 197 -8.15 19.28 -12.35
C LYS A 197 -8.66 19.40 -10.93
N ILE A 198 -9.98 19.33 -10.75
CA ILE A 198 -10.65 19.47 -9.45
C ILE A 198 -10.27 18.29 -8.52
N LEU A 199 -10.24 17.07 -9.04
CA LEU A 199 -9.84 15.88 -8.27
C LEU A 199 -8.37 15.92 -7.86
N LYS A 200 -7.47 16.43 -8.69
CA LYS A 200 -6.06 16.59 -8.31
C LYS A 200 -5.90 17.57 -7.14
N GLU A 201 -6.63 18.69 -7.17
CA GLU A 201 -6.64 19.68 -6.10
C GLU A 201 -7.25 19.10 -4.81
N TYR A 202 -8.35 18.36 -4.93
CA TYR A 202 -9.00 17.65 -3.81
C TYR A 202 -8.04 16.68 -3.11
N TRP A 203 -7.36 15.81 -3.86
CA TRP A 203 -6.43 14.85 -3.27
C TRP A 203 -5.20 15.50 -2.65
N GLY A 204 -4.74 16.65 -3.19
CA GLY A 204 -3.68 17.46 -2.57
C GLY A 204 -4.12 17.95 -1.20
N GLN A 205 -5.23 18.68 -1.12
CA GLN A 205 -5.74 19.23 0.15
C GLN A 205 -6.12 18.14 1.17
N TYR A 206 -6.64 16.99 0.72
CA TYR A 206 -6.91 15.86 1.59
C TYR A 206 -5.63 15.32 2.26
N SER A 207 -4.58 15.16 1.48
CA SER A 207 -3.28 14.69 1.98
C SER A 207 -2.65 15.71 2.94
N ASP A 208 -2.71 17.00 2.61
CA ASP A 208 -2.12 18.06 3.42
C ASP A 208 -2.82 18.14 4.79
N LEU A 209 -4.16 18.18 4.82
CA LEU A 209 -4.95 18.15 6.05
C LEU A 209 -4.65 16.90 6.91
N GLY A 210 -4.54 15.74 6.28
CA GLY A 210 -4.19 14.50 6.98
C GLY A 210 -2.79 14.54 7.60
N ASN A 211 -1.82 15.11 6.90
CA ASN A 211 -0.45 15.28 7.41
C ASN A 211 -0.42 16.26 8.58
N THR A 212 -1.08 17.43 8.46
CA THR A 212 -1.16 18.42 9.54
C THR A 212 -1.85 17.85 10.79
N PHE A 213 -2.93 17.08 10.60
CA PHE A 213 -3.60 16.40 11.72
C PHE A 213 -2.67 15.42 12.44
N LEU A 214 -1.96 14.58 11.68
CA LEU A 214 -1.02 13.60 12.25
C LEU A 214 0.13 14.28 12.97
N GLU A 215 0.71 15.34 12.37
CA GLU A 215 1.77 16.14 12.98
C GLU A 215 1.31 16.74 14.31
N ASN A 216 0.13 17.38 14.34
CA ASN A 216 -0.43 17.96 15.55
C ASN A 216 -0.71 16.90 16.64
N LEU A 217 -1.18 15.71 16.25
CA LEU A 217 -1.42 14.61 17.18
C LEU A 217 -0.11 14.08 17.78
N GLN A 218 0.91 13.87 16.96
CA GLN A 218 2.24 13.41 17.40
C GLN A 218 2.94 14.46 18.25
N GLY A 219 2.76 15.75 17.93
CA GLY A 219 3.33 16.88 18.64
C GLY A 219 2.48 17.42 19.80
N LEU A 220 1.35 16.75 20.16
CA LEU A 220 0.36 17.29 21.09
C LEU A 220 0.96 17.74 22.44
N THR A 221 1.86 16.95 23.02
CA THR A 221 2.57 17.31 24.26
C THR A 221 3.37 18.59 24.09
N THR A 222 4.08 18.73 22.97
CA THR A 222 4.86 19.94 22.65
C THR A 222 3.95 21.16 22.51
N LEU A 223 2.83 21.02 21.77
CA LEU A 223 1.86 22.10 21.60
C LEU A 223 1.30 22.59 22.94
N LYS A 224 0.99 21.65 23.84
CA LYS A 224 0.50 21.97 25.19
C LYS A 224 1.55 22.62 26.08
N VAL A 225 2.80 22.14 26.03
CA VAL A 225 3.91 22.71 26.83
C VAL A 225 4.20 24.15 26.41
N PHE A 226 4.12 24.45 25.12
CA PHE A 226 4.38 25.79 24.59
C PHE A 226 3.14 26.68 24.47
N ASP A 227 1.95 26.20 24.87
CA ASP A 227 0.65 26.91 24.83
C ASP A 227 0.29 27.46 23.44
N VAL A 228 0.63 26.69 22.37
CA VAL A 228 0.35 27.04 20.97
C VAL A 228 -0.72 26.17 20.32
N ASP A 229 -1.42 25.37 21.10
CA ASP A 229 -2.46 24.45 20.63
C ASP A 229 -3.66 25.18 20.03
N ASN A 230 -4.04 26.35 20.57
CA ASN A 230 -5.13 27.15 20.03
C ASN A 230 -4.78 27.71 18.64
N GLU A 231 -3.57 28.24 18.45
CA GLU A 231 -3.10 28.73 17.14
C GLU A 231 -3.08 27.60 16.10
N ARG A 232 -2.57 26.44 16.48
CA ARG A 232 -2.57 25.25 15.63
C ARG A 232 -3.98 24.74 15.32
N HIS A 233 -4.90 24.85 16.26
CA HIS A 233 -6.32 24.52 16.04
C HIS A 233 -6.97 25.45 15.02
N GLU A 234 -6.72 26.77 15.10
CA GLU A 234 -7.22 27.73 14.11
C GLU A 234 -6.68 27.44 12.71
N LEU A 235 -5.38 27.19 12.57
CA LEU A 235 -4.76 26.80 11.30
C LEU A 235 -5.40 25.54 10.72
N MET A 236 -5.64 24.52 11.55
CA MET A 236 -6.29 23.29 11.12
C MET A 236 -7.75 23.52 10.70
N ASN A 237 -8.46 24.46 11.33
CA ASN A 237 -9.81 24.85 10.93
C ASN A 237 -9.81 25.55 9.56
N GLU A 238 -8.82 26.39 9.25
CA GLU A 238 -8.66 27.01 7.93
C GLU A 238 -8.40 25.97 6.84
N GLU A 239 -7.51 25.00 7.11
CA GLU A 239 -7.26 23.89 6.18
C GLU A 239 -8.50 23.02 5.99
N ALA A 240 -9.23 22.71 7.06
CA ALA A 240 -10.49 21.96 7.02
C ALA A 240 -11.56 22.69 6.21
N GLU A 241 -11.68 24.02 6.36
CA GLU A 241 -12.62 24.83 5.57
C GLU A 241 -12.21 24.88 4.09
N SER A 242 -10.93 24.93 3.79
CA SER A 242 -10.41 24.84 2.41
C SER A 242 -10.74 23.47 1.80
N PHE A 243 -10.53 22.41 2.56
CA PHE A 243 -10.90 21.05 2.16
C PHE A 243 -12.42 20.89 1.98
N ARG A 244 -13.25 21.48 2.86
CA ARG A 244 -14.70 21.49 2.70
C ARG A 244 -15.11 22.17 1.39
N LYS A 245 -14.51 23.31 1.05
CA LYS A 245 -14.82 24.04 -0.19
C LYS A 245 -14.51 23.22 -1.45
N ILE A 246 -13.34 22.57 -1.50
CA ILE A 246 -12.99 21.73 -2.64
C ILE A 246 -13.85 20.46 -2.72
N THR A 247 -14.21 19.88 -1.57
CA THR A 247 -15.14 18.74 -1.48
C THR A 247 -16.51 19.10 -2.05
N MET A 248 -17.06 20.26 -1.68
CA MET A 248 -18.33 20.74 -2.24
C MET A 248 -18.25 21.01 -3.75
N LYS A 249 -17.08 21.46 -4.24
CA LYS A 249 -16.84 21.64 -5.68
C LYS A 249 -16.82 20.31 -6.43
N VAL A 250 -16.21 19.27 -5.85
CA VAL A 250 -16.23 17.89 -6.39
C VAL A 250 -17.65 17.35 -6.41
N LEU A 251 -18.40 17.46 -5.31
CA LEU A 251 -19.78 16.99 -5.21
C LEU A 251 -20.69 17.70 -6.23
N SER A 252 -20.58 19.03 -6.33
CA SER A 252 -21.36 19.81 -7.31
C SER A 252 -21.07 19.37 -8.74
N MET A 253 -19.80 19.13 -9.07
CA MET A 253 -19.41 18.61 -10.38
C MET A 253 -20.00 17.22 -10.64
N GLN A 254 -19.95 16.32 -9.66
CA GLN A 254 -20.50 14.96 -9.79
C GLN A 254 -22.02 14.98 -9.98
N LEU A 255 -22.75 15.77 -9.16
CA LEU A 255 -24.19 15.91 -9.26
C LEU A 255 -24.60 16.53 -10.60
N ASN A 256 -23.92 17.58 -11.06
CA ASN A 256 -24.20 18.17 -12.36
C ASN A 256 -23.93 17.19 -13.51
N SER A 257 -22.91 16.35 -13.38
CA SER A 257 -22.66 15.26 -14.35
C SER A 257 -23.83 14.27 -14.41
N ILE A 258 -24.35 13.87 -13.25
CA ILE A 258 -25.51 12.96 -13.18
C ILE A 258 -26.74 13.62 -13.77
N ASN A 259 -27.00 14.90 -13.44
CA ASN A 259 -28.15 15.66 -13.99
C ASN A 259 -28.10 15.73 -15.52
N VAL A 260 -26.93 15.95 -16.12
CA VAL A 260 -26.77 15.97 -17.59
C VAL A 260 -27.05 14.57 -18.18
N MET A 261 -26.55 13.52 -17.54
CA MET A 261 -26.83 12.15 -17.99
C MET A 261 -28.33 11.79 -17.87
N ASP A 262 -28.99 12.24 -16.78
CA ASP A 262 -30.40 12.02 -16.57
C ASP A 262 -31.25 12.79 -17.60
N LEU A 263 -30.87 14.03 -17.93
CA LEU A 263 -31.54 14.79 -18.98
C LEU A 263 -31.45 14.10 -20.33
N ILE A 264 -30.29 13.52 -20.68
CA ILE A 264 -30.10 12.77 -21.92
C ILE A 264 -30.91 11.46 -21.89
N ALA A 265 -30.88 10.73 -20.77
CA ALA A 265 -31.57 9.46 -20.63
C ALA A 265 -33.10 9.62 -20.69
N PHE A 266 -33.65 10.50 -19.88
CA PHE A 266 -35.12 10.75 -19.86
C PHE A 266 -35.59 11.51 -21.10
N GLY A 267 -34.78 12.42 -21.64
CA GLY A 267 -35.04 13.10 -22.89
C GLY A 267 -35.09 12.13 -24.07
N GLY A 268 -34.13 11.21 -24.17
CA GLY A 268 -34.11 10.16 -25.17
C GLY A 268 -35.29 9.19 -25.04
N ALA A 269 -35.64 8.79 -23.81
CA ALA A 269 -36.82 7.99 -23.52
C ALA A 269 -38.11 8.69 -23.94
N ALA A 270 -38.24 9.98 -23.64
CA ALA A 270 -39.39 10.78 -24.03
C ALA A 270 -39.52 10.92 -25.57
N LEU A 271 -38.43 11.21 -26.27
CA LEU A 271 -38.41 11.30 -27.74
C LEU A 271 -38.85 10.00 -28.42
N GLY A 272 -38.31 8.87 -28.00
CA GLY A 272 -38.72 7.57 -28.54
C GLY A 272 -40.15 7.21 -28.19
N SER A 273 -40.65 7.59 -27.02
CA SER A 273 -42.02 7.43 -26.59
C SER A 273 -43.00 8.29 -27.43
N ILE A 274 -42.63 9.53 -27.75
CA ILE A 274 -43.40 10.40 -28.65
C ILE A 274 -43.52 9.77 -30.04
N VAL A 275 -42.39 9.24 -30.57
CA VAL A 275 -42.42 8.55 -31.88
C VAL A 275 -43.32 7.31 -31.84
N ALA A 276 -43.33 6.54 -30.76
CA ALA A 276 -44.24 5.40 -30.59
C ALA A 276 -45.71 5.81 -30.55
N LEU A 277 -46.05 6.91 -29.85
CA LEU A 277 -47.40 7.50 -29.80
C LEU A 277 -47.88 7.98 -31.19
N LEU A 278 -46.98 8.67 -31.93
CA LEU A 278 -47.32 9.15 -33.30
C LEU A 278 -47.55 7.97 -34.24
N GLN A 279 -46.78 6.89 -34.13
CA GLN A 279 -46.96 5.68 -34.92
C GLN A 279 -48.26 4.92 -34.54
N PHE A 280 -48.63 4.87 -33.27
CA PHE A 280 -49.90 4.33 -32.81
C PHE A 280 -51.05 5.12 -33.40
N ARG A 281 -51.03 6.47 -33.34
CA ARG A 281 -52.01 7.33 -33.98
C ARG A 281 -52.13 7.11 -35.49
N ALA A 282 -51.02 6.83 -36.15
CA ALA A 282 -50.98 6.51 -37.58
C ALA A 282 -51.41 5.06 -37.91
N GLY A 283 -51.75 4.23 -36.92
CA GLY A 283 -52.18 2.85 -37.09
C GLY A 283 -51.06 1.88 -37.46
N THR A 284 -49.76 2.31 -37.41
CA THR A 284 -48.62 1.48 -37.81
C THR A 284 -48.06 0.63 -36.65
N VAL A 285 -48.42 0.97 -35.40
CA VAL A 285 -48.03 0.20 -34.19
C VAL A 285 -49.32 -0.10 -33.40
N SER A 286 -49.44 -1.32 -32.89
CA SER A 286 -50.57 -1.73 -32.06
C SER A 286 -50.53 -1.06 -30.66
N LEU A 287 -51.64 -1.01 -29.94
CA LEU A 287 -51.71 -0.51 -28.58
C LEU A 287 -50.72 -1.24 -27.66
N GLY A 288 -50.65 -2.58 -27.77
CA GLY A 288 -49.67 -3.39 -27.00
C GLY A 288 -48.24 -3.05 -27.31
N GLY A 289 -47.90 -2.87 -28.58
CA GLY A 289 -46.57 -2.46 -29.02
C GLY A 289 -46.19 -1.08 -28.48
N MET A 290 -47.11 -0.11 -28.50
CA MET A 290 -46.89 1.21 -27.93
C MET A 290 -46.63 1.15 -26.40
N ILE A 291 -47.42 0.35 -25.67
CA ILE A 291 -47.23 0.18 -24.20
C ILE A 291 -45.86 -0.48 -23.94
N VAL A 292 -45.46 -1.49 -24.68
CA VAL A 292 -44.16 -2.14 -24.55
C VAL A 292 -43.02 -1.13 -24.78
N ILE A 293 -43.10 -0.29 -25.82
CA ILE A 293 -42.07 0.74 -26.09
C ILE A 293 -42.03 1.76 -24.96
N LEU A 294 -43.13 2.21 -24.42
CA LEU A 294 -43.23 3.15 -23.31
C LEU A 294 -42.55 2.58 -22.05
N LEU A 295 -42.85 1.33 -21.68
CA LEU A 295 -42.31 0.68 -20.50
C LEU A 295 -40.81 0.36 -20.62
N ILE A 296 -40.32 0.04 -21.83
CA ILE A 296 -38.93 -0.26 -22.08
C ILE A 296 -38.07 1.00 -22.27
N SER A 297 -38.68 2.15 -22.60
CA SER A 297 -37.96 3.38 -22.92
C SER A 297 -36.97 3.80 -21.84
N ALA A 298 -37.33 3.71 -20.55
CA ALA A 298 -36.42 3.99 -19.43
C ALA A 298 -35.34 2.93 -19.29
N GLU A 299 -35.66 1.64 -19.41
CA GLU A 299 -34.74 0.53 -19.28
C GLU A 299 -33.61 0.56 -20.34
N PHE A 300 -33.84 1.21 -21.47
CA PHE A 300 -32.86 1.36 -22.53
C PHE A 300 -31.64 2.20 -22.13
N PHE A 301 -31.85 3.22 -21.29
CA PHE A 301 -30.82 4.18 -20.87
C PHE A 301 -30.23 3.90 -19.50
N ILE A 302 -30.95 3.19 -18.61
CA ILE A 302 -30.52 2.87 -17.24
C ILE A 302 -29.13 2.25 -17.19
N PRO A 303 -28.74 1.29 -18.05
CA PRO A 303 -27.41 0.67 -18.00
C PRO A 303 -26.25 1.68 -18.17
N LEU A 304 -26.39 2.63 -19.09
CA LEU A 304 -25.38 3.66 -19.33
C LEU A 304 -25.37 4.74 -18.26
N ARG A 305 -26.54 5.11 -17.75
CA ARG A 305 -26.67 6.03 -16.62
C ARG A 305 -25.95 5.48 -15.38
N LEU A 306 -26.17 4.19 -15.06
CA LEU A 306 -25.49 3.51 -13.95
C LEU A 306 -23.99 3.39 -14.20
N LEU A 307 -23.57 3.15 -15.44
CA LEU A 307 -22.15 3.17 -15.80
C LEU A 307 -21.51 4.53 -15.46
N GLY A 308 -22.18 5.64 -15.77
CA GLY A 308 -21.72 6.97 -15.43
C GLY A 308 -21.57 7.20 -13.93
N SER A 309 -22.52 6.70 -13.13
CA SER A 309 -22.45 6.78 -11.67
C SER A 309 -21.28 5.95 -11.11
N TYR A 310 -21.13 4.71 -11.56
CA TYR A 310 -20.02 3.84 -11.13
C TYR A 310 -18.67 4.34 -11.63
N PHE A 311 -18.62 5.05 -12.74
CA PHE A 311 -17.40 5.61 -13.27
C PHE A 311 -16.75 6.62 -12.31
N HIS A 312 -17.52 7.52 -11.70
CA HIS A 312 -17.00 8.48 -10.72
C HIS A 312 -16.34 7.79 -9.52
N ILE A 313 -16.95 6.69 -9.05
CA ILE A 313 -16.39 5.92 -7.92
C ILE A 313 -15.18 5.11 -8.39
N ALA A 314 -15.23 4.51 -9.57
CA ALA A 314 -14.13 3.73 -10.14
C ALA A 314 -12.88 4.57 -10.41
N MET A 315 -13.00 5.86 -10.66
CA MET A 315 -11.86 6.78 -10.82
C MET A 315 -10.95 6.82 -9.59
N ASN A 316 -11.51 6.73 -8.39
CA ASN A 316 -10.72 6.62 -7.16
C ASN A 316 -9.91 5.32 -7.15
N GLY A 317 -10.52 4.22 -7.58
CA GLY A 317 -9.83 2.94 -7.72
C GLY A 317 -8.69 2.98 -8.75
N ILE A 318 -8.88 3.66 -9.89
CA ILE A 318 -7.82 3.81 -10.91
C ILE A 318 -6.66 4.65 -10.36
N ALA A 319 -6.93 5.73 -9.62
CA ALA A 319 -5.90 6.53 -8.99
C ALA A 319 -5.13 5.73 -7.92
N ALA A 320 -5.82 4.89 -7.16
CA ALA A 320 -5.19 3.96 -6.22
C ALA A 320 -4.34 2.90 -6.95
N ALA A 321 -4.79 2.41 -8.10
CA ALA A 321 -4.05 1.46 -8.93
C ALA A 321 -2.67 1.98 -9.33
N ASP A 322 -2.56 3.24 -9.75
CA ASP A 322 -1.28 3.83 -10.13
C ASP A 322 -0.28 3.86 -8.97
N ARG A 323 -0.75 4.11 -7.74
CA ARG A 323 0.09 4.03 -6.53
C ARG A 323 0.51 2.58 -6.23
N ILE A 324 -0.44 1.63 -6.32
CA ILE A 324 -0.17 0.21 -6.12
C ILE A 324 0.88 -0.28 -7.13
N PHE A 325 0.74 0.06 -8.41
CA PHE A 325 1.71 -0.33 -9.43
C PHE A 325 3.07 0.34 -9.24
N LYS A 326 3.14 1.58 -8.74
CA LYS A 326 4.41 2.20 -8.37
C LYS A 326 5.20 1.34 -7.38
N VAL A 327 4.52 0.72 -6.40
CA VAL A 327 5.15 -0.20 -5.45
C VAL A 327 5.45 -1.55 -6.10
N LEU A 328 4.49 -2.16 -6.81
CA LEU A 328 4.65 -3.48 -7.42
C LEU A 328 5.73 -3.53 -8.51
N GLU A 329 5.90 -2.42 -9.27
CA GLU A 329 6.89 -2.29 -10.34
C GLU A 329 8.23 -1.73 -9.86
N ALA A 330 8.37 -1.38 -8.56
CA ALA A 330 9.62 -0.91 -8.00
C ALA A 330 10.73 -1.97 -8.20
N ASP A 331 11.93 -1.51 -8.53
CA ASP A 331 13.07 -2.36 -8.84
C ASP A 331 13.42 -3.27 -7.65
N GLU A 332 13.30 -4.56 -7.86
CA GLU A 332 13.88 -5.57 -6.99
C GLU A 332 15.40 -5.65 -7.26
N SER A 333 16.19 -5.92 -6.24
CA SER A 333 17.58 -6.28 -6.47
C SER A 333 17.60 -7.53 -7.35
N LYS A 334 18.16 -7.42 -8.56
CA LYS A 334 18.40 -8.60 -9.40
C LYS A 334 19.45 -9.44 -8.71
N VAL A 335 19.00 -10.40 -7.95
CA VAL A 335 19.86 -11.37 -7.29
C VAL A 335 20.16 -12.49 -8.29
N SER A 336 21.42 -12.73 -8.58
CA SER A 336 21.82 -13.97 -9.26
C SER A 336 21.60 -15.11 -8.28
N SER A 337 20.77 -16.08 -8.65
CA SER A 337 20.37 -17.23 -7.83
C SER A 337 21.53 -18.14 -7.38
N ASP A 338 22.73 -17.96 -7.93
CA ASP A 338 23.86 -18.90 -7.80
C ASP A 338 24.89 -18.56 -6.70
N ASN A 339 24.79 -17.41 -6.03
CA ASN A 339 25.77 -17.06 -5.00
C ASN A 339 25.38 -17.66 -3.64
N ASN A 340 25.88 -18.84 -3.34
CA ASN A 340 25.86 -19.37 -1.98
C ASN A 340 26.82 -18.54 -1.10
N LEU A 341 26.25 -17.67 -0.27
CA LEU A 341 27.00 -17.04 0.81
C LEU A 341 27.21 -18.09 1.90
N ASN A 342 28.37 -18.79 1.85
CA ASN A 342 28.68 -19.78 2.85
C ASN A 342 28.94 -19.07 4.19
N GLU A 343 30.16 -18.87 4.58
CA GLU A 343 30.55 -18.16 5.80
C GLU A 343 31.11 -16.77 5.44
N ILE A 344 30.86 -15.73 6.27
CA ILE A 344 31.45 -14.41 6.04
C ILE A 344 32.90 -14.40 6.58
N SER A 345 33.86 -14.42 5.66
CA SER A 345 35.29 -14.32 6.00
C SER A 345 35.81 -12.87 5.97
N ASN A 346 35.26 -12.05 5.11
CA ASN A 346 35.67 -10.65 4.95
C ASN A 346 34.51 -9.76 4.46
N ILE A 347 34.46 -8.54 5.00
CA ILE A 347 33.60 -7.45 4.56
C ILE A 347 34.50 -6.28 4.17
N SER A 348 34.46 -5.84 2.90
CA SER A 348 35.29 -4.74 2.41
C SER A 348 34.44 -3.66 1.76
N LEU A 349 34.67 -2.43 2.16
CA LEU A 349 34.18 -1.24 1.46
C LEU A 349 35.33 -0.71 0.59
N CYS A 350 35.09 -0.52 -0.70
CA CYS A 350 36.10 -0.09 -1.67
C CYS A 350 35.65 1.24 -2.31
N ASN A 351 36.29 2.36 -1.92
CA ASN A 351 36.05 3.71 -2.40
C ASN A 351 34.56 4.09 -2.40
N VAL A 352 33.88 3.79 -1.29
CA VAL A 352 32.43 3.95 -1.15
C VAL A 352 32.07 5.39 -0.88
N SER A 353 31.26 5.98 -1.77
CA SER A 353 30.56 7.26 -1.53
C SER A 353 29.05 7.05 -1.50
N PHE A 354 28.36 7.82 -0.69
CA PHE A 354 26.92 7.67 -0.51
C PHE A 354 26.22 9.00 -0.23
N SER A 355 25.00 9.15 -0.79
CA SER A 355 24.06 10.23 -0.55
C SER A 355 22.64 9.69 -0.45
N TYR A 356 21.84 10.18 0.49
CA TYR A 356 20.42 9.81 0.64
C TYR A 356 19.53 10.46 -0.43
N ASP A 357 19.81 11.71 -0.76
CA ASP A 357 18.99 12.57 -1.64
C ASP A 357 19.65 12.87 -3.01
N GLY A 358 20.85 12.35 -3.22
CA GLY A 358 21.65 12.63 -4.42
C GLY A 358 22.30 14.03 -4.44
N LYS A 359 22.09 14.87 -3.41
CA LYS A 359 22.60 16.24 -3.34
C LYS A 359 23.78 16.36 -2.36
N ARG A 360 23.63 15.81 -1.16
CA ARG A 360 24.66 15.89 -0.11
C ARG A 360 25.32 14.52 0.06
N GLU A 361 26.62 14.44 -0.22
CA GLU A 361 27.41 13.24 0.08
C GLU A 361 27.60 13.10 1.60
N VAL A 362 27.07 12.00 2.16
CA VAL A 362 27.20 11.65 3.57
C VAL A 362 28.48 10.85 3.82
N LEU A 363 28.84 9.98 2.89
CA LEU A 363 30.12 9.26 2.88
C LEU A 363 30.88 9.60 1.62
N LYS A 364 32.22 9.78 1.76
CA LYS A 364 33.11 10.22 0.71
C LYS A 364 34.35 9.31 0.69
N ASP A 365 34.44 8.49 -0.34
CA ASP A 365 35.61 7.64 -0.63
C ASP A 365 36.06 6.77 0.55
N ILE A 366 35.10 6.11 1.22
CA ILE A 366 35.38 5.23 2.36
C ILE A 366 35.92 3.90 1.88
N SER A 367 37.12 3.54 2.38
CA SER A 367 37.71 2.24 2.20
C SER A 367 38.07 1.65 3.58
N LEU A 368 37.49 0.48 3.91
CA LEU A 368 37.76 -0.25 5.14
C LEU A 368 37.55 -1.74 4.95
N SER A 369 38.14 -2.55 5.81
CA SER A 369 38.07 -4.01 5.76
C SER A 369 37.85 -4.59 7.15
N ILE A 370 36.96 -5.58 7.25
CA ILE A 370 36.60 -6.27 8.50
C ILE A 370 36.75 -7.76 8.25
N ASN A 371 37.59 -8.45 9.04
CA ASN A 371 37.86 -9.87 8.92
C ASN A 371 37.00 -10.68 9.90
N LYS A 372 36.82 -11.97 9.59
CA LYS A 372 36.11 -12.91 10.46
C LYS A 372 36.74 -12.94 11.85
N GLY A 373 35.89 -12.88 12.88
CA GLY A 373 36.30 -12.89 14.29
C GLY A 373 36.91 -11.58 14.80
N GLU A 374 37.00 -10.55 13.94
CA GLU A 374 37.56 -9.25 14.34
C GLU A 374 36.52 -8.43 15.11
N TYR A 375 36.94 -7.80 16.20
CA TYR A 375 36.17 -6.79 16.92
C TYR A 375 36.53 -5.40 16.39
N VAL A 376 35.66 -4.81 15.58
CA VAL A 376 35.88 -3.51 14.93
C VAL A 376 35.00 -2.43 15.55
N ALA A 377 35.59 -1.27 15.83
CA ALA A 377 34.84 -0.09 16.23
C ALA A 377 34.85 0.98 15.14
N ILE A 378 33.68 1.57 14.86
CA ILE A 378 33.53 2.74 13.98
C ILE A 378 33.13 3.91 14.86
N VAL A 379 34.00 4.92 14.96
CA VAL A 379 33.85 6.04 15.90
C VAL A 379 33.88 7.39 15.16
N GLY A 380 33.44 8.44 15.83
CA GLY A 380 33.43 9.81 15.30
C GLY A 380 32.28 10.62 15.85
N GLU A 381 32.22 11.91 15.52
CA GLU A 381 31.15 12.82 15.94
C GLU A 381 29.78 12.39 15.43
N SER A 382 28.72 12.90 16.07
CA SER A 382 27.36 12.69 15.58
C SER A 382 27.20 13.28 14.16
N GLY A 383 26.53 12.53 13.26
CA GLY A 383 26.37 12.94 11.86
C GLY A 383 27.59 12.68 10.97
N SER A 384 28.66 12.03 11.43
CA SER A 384 29.85 11.71 10.61
C SER A 384 29.62 10.56 9.60
N GLY A 385 28.46 9.88 9.61
CA GLY A 385 28.10 8.83 8.66
C GLY A 385 28.25 7.40 9.18
N LYS A 386 28.50 7.18 10.48
CA LYS A 386 28.71 5.85 11.10
C LYS A 386 27.55 4.86 10.84
N SER A 387 26.33 5.23 11.20
CA SER A 387 25.13 4.38 11.00
C SER A 387 24.82 4.16 9.51
N THR A 388 25.28 5.08 8.65
CA THR A 388 25.19 4.90 7.20
C THR A 388 26.06 3.73 6.72
N ILE A 389 27.23 3.52 7.30
CA ILE A 389 28.09 2.36 6.99
C ILE A 389 27.37 1.05 7.39
N ALA A 390 26.77 0.98 8.59
CA ALA A 390 25.98 -0.18 9.00
C ALA A 390 24.81 -0.45 8.01
N SER A 391 24.10 0.57 7.62
CA SER A 391 23.00 0.47 6.67
C SER A 391 23.44 0.00 5.28
N LEU A 392 24.64 0.36 4.86
CA LEU A 392 25.24 -0.10 3.62
C LEU A 392 25.71 -1.57 3.71
N ILE A 393 26.32 -1.98 4.83
CA ILE A 393 26.71 -3.38 5.09
C ILE A 393 25.47 -4.29 5.14
N LEU A 394 24.34 -3.80 5.60
CA LEU A 394 23.05 -4.50 5.58
C LEU A 394 22.36 -4.44 4.21
N ASN A 395 22.97 -3.79 3.23
CA ASN A 395 22.38 -3.58 1.91
C ASN A 395 21.01 -2.86 1.90
N ASN A 396 20.70 -2.10 2.97
CA ASN A 396 19.50 -1.28 3.05
C ASN A 396 19.52 -0.18 1.98
N TYR A 397 20.71 0.34 1.66
CA TYR A 397 20.94 1.33 0.60
C TYR A 397 22.05 0.84 -0.34
N LYS A 398 22.02 1.29 -1.59
CA LYS A 398 23.10 1.06 -2.56
C LYS A 398 24.09 2.22 -2.50
N ALA A 399 25.39 1.91 -2.53
CA ALA A 399 26.44 2.91 -2.64
C ALA A 399 26.23 3.77 -3.91
N SER A 400 26.46 5.07 -3.80
CA SER A 400 26.40 5.98 -4.96
C SER A 400 27.62 5.80 -5.89
N LYS A 401 28.80 5.52 -5.29
CA LYS A 401 30.05 5.16 -5.97
C LYS A 401 30.77 4.09 -5.15
N GLY A 402 31.68 3.36 -5.79
CA GLY A 402 32.42 2.28 -5.15
C GLY A 402 31.61 1.01 -5.02
N LYS A 403 32.10 0.05 -4.22
CA LYS A 403 31.48 -1.27 -4.02
C LYS A 403 31.66 -1.74 -2.59
N ILE A 404 30.69 -2.54 -2.13
CA ILE A 404 30.79 -3.27 -0.87
C ILE A 404 30.89 -4.74 -1.23
N ILE A 405 31.93 -5.38 -0.77
CA ILE A 405 32.33 -6.75 -1.16
C ILE A 405 32.26 -7.64 0.07
N LEU A 406 31.53 -8.74 -0.04
CA LEU A 406 31.45 -9.83 0.94
C LEU A 406 32.09 -11.07 0.32
N ASN A 407 33.19 -11.56 0.88
CA ASN A 407 33.92 -12.71 0.33
C ASN A 407 34.21 -12.60 -1.18
N GLY A 408 34.59 -11.43 -1.68
CA GLY A 408 34.85 -11.20 -3.10
C GLY A 408 33.59 -10.96 -3.97
N THR A 409 32.40 -11.08 -3.41
CA THR A 409 31.12 -10.84 -4.12
C THR A 409 30.55 -9.47 -3.77
N ASP A 410 30.11 -8.72 -4.78
CA ASP A 410 29.39 -7.45 -4.55
C ASP A 410 28.07 -7.69 -3.81
N ILE A 411 27.87 -6.97 -2.71
CA ILE A 411 26.70 -7.11 -1.83
C ILE A 411 25.37 -6.91 -2.57
N ASN A 412 25.36 -6.13 -3.65
CA ASN A 412 24.19 -5.92 -4.48
C ASN A 412 23.72 -7.17 -5.24
N ASN A 413 24.60 -8.18 -5.35
CA ASN A 413 24.33 -9.46 -6.00
C ASN A 413 23.97 -10.56 -5.00
N ILE A 414 23.89 -10.24 -3.71
CA ILE A 414 23.56 -11.18 -2.63
C ILE A 414 22.09 -11.02 -2.25
N ASP A 415 21.40 -12.15 -2.08
CA ASP A 415 20.02 -12.17 -1.60
C ASP A 415 19.93 -11.67 -0.16
N PHE A 416 18.92 -10.80 0.13
CA PHE A 416 18.69 -10.27 1.45
C PHE A 416 18.50 -11.37 2.51
N SER A 417 17.78 -12.45 2.18
CA SER A 417 17.54 -13.54 3.11
C SER A 417 18.86 -14.25 3.49
N LYS A 418 19.76 -14.43 2.52
CA LYS A 418 21.08 -15.02 2.74
C LYS A 418 21.97 -14.11 3.59
N LEU A 419 21.93 -12.78 3.33
CA LEU A 419 22.68 -11.79 4.10
C LEU A 419 22.18 -11.73 5.55
N TYR A 420 20.87 -11.57 5.76
CA TYR A 420 20.28 -11.48 7.11
C TYR A 420 20.33 -12.80 7.90
N ASN A 421 20.56 -13.93 7.22
CA ASN A 421 20.89 -15.18 7.89
C ASN A 421 22.32 -15.22 8.45
N ARG A 422 23.19 -14.27 8.08
CA ARG A 422 24.58 -14.20 8.51
C ARG A 422 24.91 -12.95 9.32
N VAL A 423 24.18 -11.85 9.10
CA VAL A 423 24.40 -10.56 9.75
C VAL A 423 23.16 -10.17 10.56
N SER A 424 23.36 -9.66 11.76
CA SER A 424 22.31 -9.04 12.57
C SER A 424 22.73 -7.65 13.05
N ILE A 425 21.74 -6.82 13.39
CA ILE A 425 21.96 -5.47 13.92
C ILE A 425 21.11 -5.26 15.18
N ILE A 426 21.71 -4.57 16.14
CA ILE A 426 21.02 -3.97 17.28
C ILE A 426 21.25 -2.47 17.19
N SER A 427 20.16 -1.72 17.02
CA SER A 427 20.18 -0.27 16.99
C SER A 427 19.55 0.32 18.24
N THR A 428 19.70 1.64 18.43
CA THR A 428 19.05 2.39 19.53
C THR A 428 17.55 2.13 19.62
N ASN A 429 16.88 2.01 18.48
CA ASN A 429 15.44 1.81 18.36
C ASN A 429 15.08 0.40 17.89
N SER A 430 15.70 -0.64 18.48
CA SER A 430 15.35 -2.04 18.18
C SER A 430 13.89 -2.31 18.50
N TYR A 431 13.10 -2.65 17.48
CA TYR A 431 11.65 -2.83 17.61
C TYR A 431 11.32 -4.08 18.44
N ILE A 432 10.45 -3.91 19.44
CA ILE A 432 9.88 -4.99 20.25
C ILE A 432 8.43 -5.18 19.82
N PHE A 433 8.10 -6.39 19.37
CA PHE A 433 6.75 -6.72 18.93
C PHE A 433 5.81 -6.87 20.12
N ASN A 434 4.55 -6.51 19.91
CA ASN A 434 3.50 -6.79 20.90
C ASN A 434 3.35 -8.30 21.08
N GLY A 435 3.17 -8.73 22.34
CA GLY A 435 3.13 -10.14 22.73
C GLY A 435 3.96 -10.37 23.99
N THR A 436 4.49 -11.57 24.13
CA THR A 436 5.28 -11.98 25.29
C THR A 436 6.80 -11.88 25.05
N VAL A 437 7.60 -12.03 26.10
CA VAL A 437 9.06 -12.19 25.99
C VAL A 437 9.39 -13.40 25.11
N ARG A 438 8.67 -14.51 25.29
CA ARG A 438 8.80 -15.74 24.48
C ARG A 438 8.56 -15.45 23.00
N ASP A 439 7.45 -14.80 22.66
CA ASP A 439 7.10 -14.49 21.28
C ASP A 439 8.20 -13.67 20.59
N ASN A 440 8.74 -12.67 21.29
CA ASN A 440 9.83 -11.85 20.77
C ASN A 440 11.13 -12.63 20.54
N LEU A 441 11.44 -13.63 21.37
CA LEU A 441 12.62 -14.48 21.19
C LEU A 441 12.42 -15.47 20.04
N LEU A 442 11.25 -16.07 19.92
CA LEU A 442 10.93 -17.05 18.87
C LEU A 442 10.91 -16.44 17.46
N ILE A 443 10.85 -15.11 17.31
CA ILE A 443 11.07 -14.42 16.02
C ILE A 443 12.48 -14.74 15.49
N ALA A 444 13.47 -14.82 16.37
CA ALA A 444 14.86 -15.10 15.97
C ALA A 444 15.11 -16.57 15.62
N LYS A 445 14.46 -17.48 16.34
CA LYS A 445 14.56 -18.93 16.16
C LYS A 445 13.26 -19.59 16.61
N LYS A 446 12.41 -19.98 15.63
CA LYS A 446 11.07 -20.51 15.86
C LYS A 446 11.06 -21.78 16.73
N ASP A 447 12.05 -22.65 16.54
CA ASP A 447 12.18 -23.95 17.21
C ASP A 447 13.21 -23.91 18.35
N ALA A 448 13.39 -22.73 18.99
CA ALA A 448 14.34 -22.60 20.09
C ALA A 448 13.92 -23.41 21.31
N THR A 449 14.84 -24.17 21.87
CA THR A 449 14.63 -24.90 23.12
C THR A 449 14.60 -23.94 24.31
N LEU A 450 14.01 -24.37 25.42
CA LEU A 450 14.01 -23.60 26.66
C LEU A 450 15.44 -23.32 27.16
N GLU A 451 16.36 -24.26 26.96
CA GLU A 451 17.78 -24.11 27.31
C GLU A 451 18.43 -23.01 26.50
N GLU A 452 18.21 -22.96 25.17
CA GLU A 452 18.73 -21.92 24.28
C GLU A 452 18.16 -20.54 24.64
N ILE A 453 16.87 -20.48 24.93
CA ILE A 453 16.20 -19.25 25.38
C ILE A 453 16.82 -18.74 26.68
N ASN A 454 16.97 -19.62 27.69
CA ASN A 454 17.57 -19.26 28.98
C ASN A 454 19.04 -18.86 28.81
N TYR A 455 19.81 -19.53 27.94
CA TYR A 455 21.17 -19.16 27.63
C TYR A 455 21.24 -17.73 27.04
N ALA A 456 20.40 -17.45 26.04
CA ALA A 456 20.36 -16.13 25.42
C ALA A 456 19.97 -15.01 26.40
N LEU A 457 18.96 -15.26 27.23
CA LEU A 457 18.54 -14.33 28.29
C LEU A 457 19.62 -14.11 29.33
N LYS A 458 20.33 -15.17 29.74
CA LYS A 458 21.45 -15.08 30.69
C LYS A 458 22.59 -14.26 30.11
N LYS A 459 23.00 -14.53 28.86
CA LYS A 459 24.05 -13.77 28.16
C LYS A 459 23.68 -12.31 27.93
N ALA A 460 22.39 -12.01 27.78
CA ALA A 460 21.88 -10.62 27.68
C ALA A 460 21.62 -9.96 29.05
N ASN A 461 21.97 -10.61 30.16
CA ASN A 461 21.69 -10.15 31.54
C ASN A 461 20.19 -9.79 31.79
N LEU A 462 19.25 -10.56 31.19
CA LEU A 462 17.81 -10.34 31.32
C LEU A 462 17.10 -11.50 32.04
N LEU A 463 17.76 -12.65 32.25
CA LEU A 463 17.16 -13.84 32.81
C LEU A 463 16.58 -13.63 34.20
N ASP A 464 17.32 -12.95 35.10
CA ASP A 464 16.90 -12.71 36.49
C ASP A 464 15.66 -11.82 36.52
N PHE A 465 15.59 -10.79 35.67
CA PHE A 465 14.40 -9.97 35.52
C PHE A 465 13.19 -10.79 35.05
N VAL A 466 13.35 -11.63 34.04
CA VAL A 466 12.26 -12.48 33.53
C VAL A 466 11.81 -13.45 34.60
N ASN A 467 12.73 -14.11 35.33
CA ASN A 467 12.43 -15.04 36.38
C ASN A 467 11.82 -14.41 37.63
N SER A 468 12.02 -13.12 37.88
CA SER A 468 11.42 -12.37 38.99
C SER A 468 9.92 -12.11 38.78
N LYS A 469 9.42 -12.28 37.55
CA LYS A 469 8.00 -12.11 37.22
C LYS A 469 7.25 -13.44 37.32
N LYS A 470 5.96 -13.38 37.74
CA LYS A 470 5.12 -14.58 37.87
C LYS A 470 4.94 -15.28 36.53
N GLU A 471 4.76 -14.51 35.47
CA GLU A 471 4.51 -14.94 34.10
C GLU A 471 5.79 -15.47 33.42
N LYS A 472 6.98 -15.15 33.94
CA LYS A 472 8.29 -15.53 33.37
C LYS A 472 8.38 -15.19 31.87
N LEU A 473 8.58 -16.21 31.02
CA LEU A 473 8.68 -16.04 29.56
C LEU A 473 7.38 -15.54 28.92
N ASP A 474 6.24 -15.77 29.55
CA ASP A 474 4.93 -15.36 29.07
C ASP A 474 4.55 -13.94 29.56
N LEU A 475 5.53 -13.21 30.13
CA LEU A 475 5.41 -11.79 30.48
C LEU A 475 5.10 -10.96 29.22
N GLU A 476 3.95 -10.28 29.23
CA GLU A 476 3.56 -9.35 28.15
C GLU A 476 4.44 -8.10 28.15
N VAL A 477 4.99 -7.77 26.99
CA VAL A 477 5.89 -6.62 26.82
C VAL A 477 5.16 -5.33 26.36
N GLY A 478 3.93 -5.47 25.84
CA GLY A 478 3.13 -4.37 25.30
C GLY A 478 3.60 -3.90 23.93
N GLU A 479 2.83 -2.99 23.32
CA GLU A 479 3.14 -2.42 22.01
C GLU A 479 4.45 -1.62 22.07
N GLY A 480 5.38 -1.90 21.13
CA GLY A 480 6.71 -1.30 21.12
C GLY A 480 7.50 -1.54 22.41
N GLY A 481 7.13 -2.57 23.20
CA GLY A 481 7.76 -2.85 24.49
C GLY A 481 7.40 -1.83 25.59
N SER A 482 6.22 -1.20 25.53
CA SER A 482 5.81 -0.12 26.45
C SER A 482 5.82 -0.49 27.94
N LYS A 483 5.74 -1.80 28.26
CA LYS A 483 5.80 -2.30 29.63
C LYS A 483 7.24 -2.56 30.14
N LEU A 484 8.26 -2.33 29.31
CA LEU A 484 9.68 -2.54 29.62
C LEU A 484 10.43 -1.20 29.73
N SER A 485 11.44 -1.14 30.59
CA SER A 485 12.38 -0.01 30.60
C SER A 485 13.24 0.00 29.32
N GLY A 486 13.87 1.13 29.00
CA GLY A 486 14.78 1.26 27.85
C GLY A 486 15.88 0.19 27.85
N GLY A 487 16.54 -0.01 28.99
CA GLY A 487 17.57 -1.04 29.15
C GLY A 487 17.04 -2.47 29.03
N GLN A 488 15.81 -2.75 29.49
CA GLN A 488 15.17 -4.06 29.33
C GLN A 488 14.82 -4.33 27.86
N LYS A 489 14.32 -3.32 27.12
CA LYS A 489 14.07 -3.43 25.67
C LYS A 489 15.35 -3.79 24.92
N GLN A 490 16.43 -3.07 25.18
CA GLN A 490 17.72 -3.31 24.52
C GLN A 490 18.29 -4.69 24.87
N ARG A 491 18.20 -5.14 26.13
CA ARG A 491 18.62 -6.48 26.53
C ARG A 491 17.75 -7.58 25.94
N LEU A 492 16.45 -7.32 25.72
CA LEU A 492 15.58 -8.28 25.00
C LEU A 492 15.96 -8.36 23.50
N ALA A 493 16.26 -7.23 22.87
CA ALA A 493 16.79 -7.20 21.51
C ALA A 493 18.15 -7.92 21.40
N LEU A 494 19.02 -7.76 22.41
CA LEU A 494 20.30 -8.47 22.50
C LEU A 494 20.09 -9.98 22.68
N ALA A 495 19.20 -10.42 23.56
CA ALA A 495 18.85 -11.83 23.74
C ALA A 495 18.35 -12.45 22.43
N ARG A 496 17.49 -11.73 21.69
CA ARG A 496 17.01 -12.14 20.37
C ARG A 496 18.15 -12.30 19.38
N THR A 497 19.12 -11.40 19.37
CA THR A 497 20.29 -11.45 18.48
C THR A 497 21.21 -12.60 18.85
N ILE A 498 21.44 -12.86 20.14
CA ILE A 498 22.24 -14.00 20.61
C ILE A 498 21.57 -15.33 20.20
N LEU A 499 20.25 -15.43 20.36
CA LEU A 499 19.48 -16.63 19.99
C LEU A 499 19.50 -16.88 18.48
N ALA A 500 19.51 -15.82 17.66
CA ALA A 500 19.64 -15.92 16.21
C ALA A 500 20.99 -16.50 15.77
N ASN A 501 22.00 -16.42 16.62
CA ASN A 501 23.35 -16.98 16.46
C ASN A 501 24.03 -16.66 15.13
N ARG A 502 23.92 -15.39 14.66
CA ARG A 502 24.52 -14.92 13.41
C ARG A 502 26.04 -14.78 13.54
N GLU A 503 26.76 -14.79 12.39
CA GLU A 503 28.22 -14.71 12.33
C GLU A 503 28.76 -13.31 12.57
N VAL A 504 28.04 -12.31 12.05
CA VAL A 504 28.39 -10.89 12.18
C VAL A 504 27.28 -10.17 12.95
N ILE A 505 27.67 -9.43 13.97
CA ILE A 505 26.74 -8.65 14.78
C ILE A 505 27.16 -7.17 14.75
N ILE A 506 26.25 -6.31 14.32
CA ILE A 506 26.43 -4.87 14.28
C ILE A 506 25.70 -4.25 15.49
N PHE A 507 26.40 -3.48 16.29
CA PHE A 507 25.84 -2.68 17.38
C PHE A 507 25.88 -1.20 16.96
N ASP A 508 24.73 -0.63 16.60
CA ASP A 508 24.63 0.76 16.17
C ASP A 508 24.03 1.60 17.31
N GLU A 509 24.91 2.24 18.08
CA GLU A 509 24.57 3.04 19.27
C GLU A 509 23.61 2.30 20.23
N ALA A 510 23.78 0.99 20.38
CA ALA A 510 22.87 0.09 21.09
C ALA A 510 22.71 0.42 22.61
N THR A 511 23.54 1.27 23.16
CA THR A 511 23.49 1.69 24.58
C THR A 511 23.10 3.16 24.79
N SER A 512 22.67 3.85 23.75
CA SER A 512 22.22 5.23 23.86
C SER A 512 20.86 5.32 24.58
N ASN A 513 20.70 6.35 25.42
CA ASN A 513 19.45 6.65 26.14
C ASN A 513 18.99 5.59 27.14
N ILE A 514 19.92 4.84 27.73
CA ILE A 514 19.64 3.89 28.81
C ILE A 514 20.46 4.25 30.08
N ASP A 515 20.03 3.72 31.21
CA ASP A 515 20.73 3.90 32.49
C ASP A 515 22.11 3.24 32.47
N VAL A 516 23.04 3.80 33.28
CA VAL A 516 24.45 3.37 33.32
C VAL A 516 24.59 1.88 33.69
N GLU A 517 23.74 1.38 34.58
CA GLU A 517 23.79 -0.04 34.98
C GLU A 517 23.46 -0.97 33.79
N SER A 518 22.36 -0.67 33.08
CA SER A 518 21.98 -1.40 31.88
C SER A 518 23.01 -1.28 30.76
N GLU A 519 23.64 -0.10 30.60
CA GLU A 519 24.73 0.11 29.67
C GLU A 519 25.91 -0.81 29.96
N ASN A 520 26.39 -0.86 31.20
CA ASN A 520 27.50 -1.72 31.63
C ASN A 520 27.20 -3.21 31.41
N MET A 521 25.96 -3.64 31.65
CA MET A 521 25.52 -5.01 31.41
C MET A 521 25.59 -5.37 29.91
N ILE A 522 25.16 -4.46 29.04
CA ILE A 522 25.19 -4.66 27.58
C ILE A 522 26.65 -4.71 27.08
N TRP A 523 27.52 -3.80 27.55
CA TRP A 523 28.92 -3.80 27.17
C TRP A 523 29.66 -5.07 27.61
N LYS A 524 29.35 -5.60 28.81
CA LYS A 524 29.86 -6.90 29.23
C LYS A 524 29.46 -8.00 28.26
N SER A 525 28.20 -8.02 27.82
CA SER A 525 27.73 -9.00 26.85
C SER A 525 28.41 -8.83 25.48
N ILE A 526 28.59 -7.59 24.99
CA ILE A 526 29.30 -7.29 23.73
C ILE A 526 30.73 -7.83 23.78
N ASN A 527 31.47 -7.56 24.87
CA ASN A 527 32.85 -8.04 25.07
C ASN A 527 32.93 -9.58 25.18
N GLU A 528 31.92 -10.26 25.67
CA GLU A 528 31.87 -11.73 25.66
C GLU A 528 31.60 -12.26 24.24
N ILE A 529 30.69 -11.66 23.51
CA ILE A 529 30.30 -12.06 22.15
C ILE A 529 31.46 -11.81 21.16
N SER A 530 32.23 -10.73 21.33
CA SER A 530 33.34 -10.39 20.43
C SER A 530 34.47 -11.40 20.43
N LYS A 531 34.56 -12.27 21.45
CA LYS A 531 35.54 -13.38 21.51
C LYS A 531 35.18 -14.53 20.58
N GLU A 532 33.93 -14.64 20.17
CA GLU A 532 33.40 -15.79 19.42
C GLU A 532 32.87 -15.39 18.02
N LYS A 533 32.55 -14.11 17.83
CA LYS A 533 31.86 -13.60 16.63
C LYS A 533 32.61 -12.39 16.04
N THR A 534 32.34 -12.10 14.77
CA THR A 534 32.72 -10.82 14.18
C THR A 534 31.77 -9.75 14.71
N VAL A 535 32.31 -8.73 15.35
CA VAL A 535 31.53 -7.68 15.98
C VAL A 535 31.92 -6.32 15.42
N ILE A 536 30.92 -5.55 14.98
CA ILE A 536 31.07 -4.19 14.51
C ILE A 536 30.31 -3.29 15.49
N VAL A 537 31.02 -2.41 16.19
CA VAL A 537 30.42 -1.46 17.12
C VAL A 537 30.50 -0.05 16.58
N ILE A 538 29.36 0.60 16.47
CA ILE A 538 29.25 2.02 16.19
C ILE A 538 28.98 2.72 17.51
N SER A 539 29.88 3.61 17.93
CA SER A 539 29.76 4.31 19.19
C SER A 539 30.34 5.73 19.09
N HIS A 540 29.73 6.63 19.82
CA HIS A 540 30.31 7.95 20.10
C HIS A 540 31.05 7.97 21.45
N ARG A 541 30.94 6.91 22.29
CA ARG A 541 31.65 6.76 23.59
C ARG A 541 32.91 5.93 23.40
N LEU A 542 34.06 6.57 23.42
CA LEU A 542 35.35 5.96 23.13
C LEU A 542 35.86 5.05 24.26
N ALA A 543 35.46 5.32 25.50
CA ALA A 543 35.81 4.49 26.65
C ALA A 543 35.43 3.00 26.44
N ASN A 544 34.32 2.76 25.78
CA ASN A 544 33.73 1.43 25.61
C ASN A 544 34.35 0.62 24.46
N VAL A 545 35.12 1.25 23.56
CA VAL A 545 35.70 0.60 22.38
C VAL A 545 37.22 0.45 22.43
N LYS A 546 37.82 0.72 23.58
CA LYS A 546 39.29 0.62 23.80
C LYS A 546 39.84 -0.78 23.52
N ASN A 547 39.01 -1.82 23.69
CA ASN A 547 39.37 -3.22 23.49
C ASN A 547 39.13 -3.71 22.06
N ALA A 548 38.72 -2.85 21.13
CA ALA A 548 38.54 -3.23 19.73
C ALA A 548 39.90 -3.53 19.08
N ASP A 549 39.94 -4.58 18.27
CA ASP A 549 41.14 -4.97 17.51
C ASP A 549 41.52 -3.86 16.51
N ARG A 550 40.50 -3.21 15.94
CA ARG A 550 40.67 -2.13 14.99
C ARG A 550 39.59 -1.05 15.18
N ILE A 551 40.01 0.19 15.16
CA ILE A 551 39.16 1.38 15.27
C ILE A 551 39.27 2.18 13.98
N TYR A 552 38.12 2.50 13.37
CA TYR A 552 37.99 3.39 12.24
C TYR A 552 37.38 4.71 12.69
N MET A 553 38.13 5.80 12.57
CA MET A 553 37.68 7.14 12.95
C MET A 553 37.12 7.88 11.74
N LEU A 554 35.82 8.22 11.81
CA LEU A 554 35.14 9.01 10.79
C LEU A 554 35.03 10.48 11.22
N ASP A 555 35.31 11.37 10.27
CA ASP A 555 35.05 12.80 10.40
C ASP A 555 34.40 13.33 9.10
N LYS A 556 33.20 13.94 9.23
CA LYS A 556 32.46 14.56 8.12
C LYS A 556 32.35 13.68 6.86
N GLY A 557 32.16 12.38 7.07
CA GLY A 557 31.97 11.40 6.00
C GLY A 557 33.25 10.88 5.38
N ILE A 558 34.41 11.13 5.98
CA ILE A 558 35.74 10.67 5.52
C ILE A 558 36.36 9.81 6.61
N LEU A 559 37.04 8.74 6.24
CA LEU A 559 37.88 7.95 7.14
C LEU A 559 39.21 8.70 7.36
N VAL A 560 39.44 9.16 8.59
CA VAL A 560 40.62 10.00 8.88
C VAL A 560 41.73 9.24 9.60
N GLU A 561 41.38 8.23 10.38
CA GLU A 561 42.35 7.42 11.12
C GLU A 561 41.88 5.97 11.23
N GLU A 562 42.85 5.04 11.21
CA GLU A 562 42.61 3.62 11.52
C GLU A 562 43.78 3.04 12.31
N GLY A 563 43.48 2.11 13.21
CA GLY A 563 44.48 1.44 14.04
C GLY A 563 43.90 0.87 15.34
N SER A 564 44.75 0.30 16.19
CA SER A 564 44.35 -0.05 17.57
C SER A 564 44.21 1.19 18.45
N HIS A 565 43.52 1.06 19.59
CA HIS A 565 43.43 2.16 20.56
C HIS A 565 44.84 2.71 20.93
N LYS A 566 45.82 1.82 21.13
CA LYS A 566 47.19 2.20 21.49
C LYS A 566 47.84 3.00 20.36
N ASP A 567 47.77 2.52 19.13
CA ASP A 567 48.37 3.19 17.96
C ASP A 567 47.79 4.58 17.74
N LEU A 568 46.44 4.73 17.88
CA LEU A 568 45.76 5.99 17.70
C LEU A 568 46.06 7.00 18.82
N MET A 569 46.24 6.52 20.06
CA MET A 569 46.65 7.37 21.19
C MET A 569 48.07 7.87 21.03
N GLU A 570 48.99 7.05 20.52
CA GLU A 570 50.40 7.40 20.26
C GLU A 570 50.54 8.44 19.13
N ARG A 571 49.67 8.38 18.10
CA ARG A 571 49.66 9.35 16.97
C ARG A 571 49.21 10.75 17.38
N LYS A 572 48.51 10.92 18.49
CA LYS A 572 48.00 12.19 19.03
C LYS A 572 47.20 13.06 18.04
N ASN A 573 46.44 12.45 17.16
CA ASN A 573 45.60 13.12 16.18
C ASN A 573 44.15 13.29 16.70
N LYS A 574 43.15 13.28 15.83
CA LYS A 574 41.73 13.51 16.15
C LYS A 574 41.16 12.52 17.16
N TYR A 575 41.51 11.23 17.04
CA TYR A 575 41.07 10.20 17.97
C TYR A 575 41.55 10.53 19.41
N TYR A 576 42.82 10.84 19.56
CA TYR A 576 43.41 11.26 20.84
C TYR A 576 42.69 12.48 21.42
N GLY A 577 42.46 13.52 20.59
CA GLY A 577 41.75 14.72 21.02
C GLY A 577 40.33 14.40 21.51
N MET A 578 39.62 13.53 20.82
CA MET A 578 38.26 13.12 21.18
C MET A 578 38.22 12.29 22.48
N VAL A 579 39.21 11.39 22.70
CA VAL A 579 39.33 10.60 23.94
C VAL A 579 39.60 11.53 25.12
N ASN A 580 40.54 12.47 25.00
CA ASN A 580 40.84 13.40 26.08
C ASN A 580 39.66 14.30 26.42
N TYR A 581 38.99 14.84 25.41
CA TYR A 581 37.79 15.64 25.62
C TYR A 581 36.68 14.87 26.35
N GLN A 582 36.46 13.59 26.01
CA GLN A 582 35.48 12.76 26.73
C GLN A 582 35.92 12.46 28.18
N ASN A 583 37.21 12.18 28.42
CA ASN A 583 37.73 11.96 29.77
C ASN A 583 37.60 13.21 30.62
N GLU A 584 37.85 14.41 30.07
CA GLU A 584 37.67 15.68 30.78
C GLU A 584 36.20 15.92 31.18
N LEU A 585 35.26 15.57 30.31
CA LEU A 585 33.82 15.68 30.63
C LEU A 585 33.39 14.68 31.71
N GLU A 586 33.93 13.46 31.70
CA GLU A 586 33.65 12.46 32.74
C GLU A 586 34.22 12.84 34.09
N VAL A 587 35.41 13.43 34.14
CA VAL A 587 36.06 13.91 35.38
C VAL A 587 35.43 15.21 35.86
N GLY A 588 35.07 16.14 34.97
CA GLY A 588 34.43 17.43 35.30
C GLY A 588 32.98 17.32 35.74
N GLY A 589 32.29 16.22 35.46
CA GLY A 589 30.91 15.95 35.90
C GLY A 589 30.79 15.42 37.35
N VAL A 590 31.90 15.37 38.08
CA VAL A 590 31.96 14.95 39.51
C VAL A 590 32.01 16.17 40.47
N ILE A 591 31.61 17.35 40.02
CA ILE A 591 31.41 18.49 40.91
C ILE A 591 29.92 18.75 41.14
#